data_3a3b98eb585238d4d474494e9d580e06
#
_entry.id   3a3b98eb585238d4d474494e9d580e06
#
_cell.length_a   1.000
_cell.length_b   1.000
_cell.length_c   1.000
_cell.angle_alpha   90.00
_cell.angle_beta   90.00
_cell.angle_gamma   90.00
#
_symmetry.space_group_name_H-M   'P 1'
#
loop_
_entity.id
_entity.type
_entity.pdbx_description
1 polymer ?
#
loop_
_entity_poly.entity_id
_entity_poly.type
_entity_poly.pdbx_seq_one_letter_code
_entity_poly.pdbx_strand_id
1 'polypeptide(L)'
;MHCNPVIVSYLLVTQDEVVYFISPEKITQEVNEYLQEQQVSLRKYDEAESFLNSFAGENILIDPKKTNYAIYSAINPACKVVRGESPVTLLKAIRNEQEIAGIHHAMQRDGVALVKFLKWLEASVLSGKETELSVDRKLHEFRAAQPLYMGESFDTIAGYKEHGAIVHYSATEESDVTLQSKGFLLLDSGAQYLDGTTDITRTIALGELTEEEKTDYTLILKGHIALAMAKFPAGTRGAQLDVLARMPIWSHGMNFLHGTGHGVGHFLSVHEGPQSIRMNENPIVLQPGMVTVSYTHLRAHETKANLV
;
A
#
# COMPACT_ATOMS: atom_id res chain seq x y z
N MET A 1 13.01 6.34 -4.07
CA MET A 1 11.88 6.86 -3.27
C MET A 1 11.95 6.18 -1.92
N HIS A 2 11.69 6.92 -0.84
CA HIS A 2 11.61 6.34 0.49
C HIS A 2 10.52 5.25 0.49
N CYS A 3 10.71 4.14 1.14
CA CYS A 3 9.78 3.01 1.23
C CYS A 3 9.34 2.31 -0.08
N ASN A 4 9.71 2.80 -1.25
CA ASN A 4 9.33 2.17 -2.52
C ASN A 4 10.59 1.71 -3.29
N PRO A 5 10.82 0.40 -3.46
CA PRO A 5 12.05 -0.14 -4.05
C PRO A 5 12.04 -0.03 -5.58
N VAL A 6 11.95 1.19 -6.10
CA VAL A 6 11.95 1.46 -7.54
C VAL A 6 13.09 2.38 -7.96
N ILE A 7 13.52 2.21 -9.19
CA ILE A 7 14.53 3.05 -9.83
C ILE A 7 13.82 3.97 -10.83
N VAL A 8 14.23 5.24 -10.87
CA VAL A 8 13.71 6.20 -11.84
C VAL A 8 14.18 5.80 -13.24
N SER A 9 13.23 5.50 -14.12
CA SER A 9 13.48 4.96 -15.45
C SER A 9 12.24 5.12 -16.34
N TYR A 10 12.39 4.90 -17.64
CA TYR A 10 11.29 4.74 -18.57
C TYR A 10 11.40 3.42 -19.32
N LEU A 11 10.27 2.85 -19.68
CA LEU A 11 10.20 1.68 -20.54
C LEU A 11 9.31 2.02 -21.74
N LEU A 12 9.85 1.81 -22.93
CA LEU A 12 9.10 1.89 -24.19
C LEU A 12 8.99 0.49 -24.77
N VAL A 13 7.78 0.11 -25.13
CA VAL A 13 7.49 -1.19 -25.74
C VAL A 13 6.87 -0.95 -27.10
N THR A 14 7.46 -1.51 -28.14
CA THR A 14 6.93 -1.54 -29.51
C THR A 14 6.55 -2.97 -29.90
N GLN A 15 6.17 -3.19 -31.15
CA GLN A 15 5.95 -4.54 -31.68
C GLN A 15 7.27 -5.32 -31.86
N ASP A 16 8.38 -4.60 -32.07
CA ASP A 16 9.65 -5.19 -32.47
C ASP A 16 10.71 -5.14 -31.36
N GLU A 17 10.60 -4.19 -30.43
CA GLU A 17 11.62 -3.99 -29.39
C GLU A 17 11.03 -3.52 -28.06
N VAL A 18 11.80 -3.79 -27.01
CA VAL A 18 11.61 -3.23 -25.66
C VAL A 18 12.84 -2.40 -25.33
N VAL A 19 12.66 -1.12 -25.04
CA VAL A 19 13.75 -0.20 -24.73
C VAL A 19 13.62 0.30 -23.31
N TYR A 20 14.66 0.09 -22.51
CA TYR A 20 14.71 0.51 -21.11
C TYR A 20 15.69 1.69 -20.96
N PHE A 21 15.15 2.84 -20.56
CA PHE A 21 15.91 4.08 -20.36
C PHE A 21 16.24 4.24 -18.88
N ILE A 22 17.53 4.15 -18.55
CA ILE A 22 18.00 4.16 -17.16
C ILE A 22 19.40 4.74 -17.07
N SER A 23 19.76 5.32 -15.93
CA SER A 23 21.14 5.75 -15.67
C SER A 23 22.09 4.54 -15.60
N PRO A 24 23.15 4.50 -16.42
CA PRO A 24 24.01 3.32 -16.56
C PRO A 24 24.65 2.84 -15.26
N GLU A 25 24.95 3.75 -14.34
CA GLU A 25 25.57 3.44 -13.04
C GLU A 25 24.68 2.60 -12.11
N LYS A 26 23.40 2.43 -12.48
CA LYS A 26 22.42 1.62 -11.73
C LYS A 26 22.31 0.19 -12.27
N ILE A 27 23.02 -0.12 -13.34
CA ILE A 27 22.99 -1.43 -13.99
C ILE A 27 24.25 -2.21 -13.60
N THR A 28 24.07 -3.29 -12.85
CA THR A 28 25.14 -4.24 -12.58
C THR A 28 25.35 -5.17 -13.80
N GLN A 29 26.47 -5.85 -13.84
CA GLN A 29 26.75 -6.84 -14.90
C GLN A 29 25.67 -7.91 -14.96
N GLU A 30 25.25 -8.45 -13.82
CA GLU A 30 24.20 -9.47 -13.72
C GLU A 30 22.86 -8.98 -14.27
N VAL A 31 22.47 -7.74 -13.93
CA VAL A 31 21.23 -7.12 -14.44
C VAL A 31 21.32 -6.90 -15.96
N ASN A 32 22.49 -6.48 -16.46
CA ASN A 32 22.69 -6.29 -17.90
C ASN A 32 22.56 -7.62 -18.66
N GLU A 33 23.18 -8.69 -18.16
CA GLU A 33 23.08 -10.04 -18.75
C GLU A 33 21.62 -10.52 -18.76
N TYR A 34 20.90 -10.38 -17.65
CA TYR A 34 19.47 -10.70 -17.56
C TYR A 34 18.63 -9.91 -18.58
N LEU A 35 18.83 -8.59 -18.71
CA LEU A 35 18.07 -7.77 -19.65
C LEU A 35 18.37 -8.15 -21.11
N GLN A 36 19.61 -8.53 -21.41
CA GLN A 36 19.98 -9.03 -22.74
C GLN A 36 19.29 -10.36 -23.06
N GLU A 37 19.24 -11.29 -22.11
CA GLU A 37 18.50 -12.56 -22.25
C GLU A 37 16.99 -12.32 -22.52
N GLN A 38 16.44 -11.27 -21.91
CA GLN A 38 15.05 -10.85 -22.12
C GLN A 38 14.85 -10.00 -23.39
N GLN A 39 15.90 -9.81 -24.20
CA GLN A 39 15.86 -8.99 -25.41
C GLN A 39 15.46 -7.53 -25.15
N VAL A 40 15.84 -6.97 -24.00
CA VAL A 40 15.59 -5.59 -23.61
C VAL A 40 16.82 -4.75 -23.95
N SER A 41 16.62 -3.76 -24.82
CA SER A 41 17.66 -2.79 -25.21
C SER A 41 17.83 -1.72 -24.12
N LEU A 42 19.08 -1.46 -23.71
CA LEU A 42 19.41 -0.41 -22.74
C LEU A 42 19.77 0.88 -23.44
N ARG A 43 19.23 2.01 -22.94
CA ARG A 43 19.62 3.38 -23.33
C ARG A 43 19.77 4.24 -22.09
N LYS A 44 20.49 5.36 -22.23
CA LYS A 44 20.60 6.34 -21.15
C LYS A 44 19.26 6.99 -20.86
N TYR A 45 19.03 7.29 -19.59
CA TYR A 45 17.79 7.90 -19.13
C TYR A 45 17.42 9.19 -19.88
N ASP A 46 18.41 10.04 -20.16
CA ASP A 46 18.27 11.31 -20.86
C ASP A 46 18.01 11.19 -22.37
N GLU A 47 18.18 9.99 -22.94
CA GLU A 47 17.85 9.73 -24.35
C GLU A 47 16.35 9.48 -24.59
N ALA A 48 15.53 9.29 -23.53
CA ALA A 48 14.14 8.90 -23.66
C ALA A 48 13.31 9.89 -24.50
N GLU A 49 13.47 11.18 -24.28
CA GLU A 49 12.73 12.23 -25.01
C GLU A 49 13.14 12.29 -26.48
N SER A 50 14.42 12.28 -26.78
CA SER A 50 14.93 12.34 -28.15
C SER A 50 14.59 11.08 -28.94
N PHE A 51 14.64 9.91 -28.28
CA PHE A 51 14.25 8.65 -28.88
C PHE A 51 12.74 8.63 -29.20
N LEU A 52 11.90 9.09 -28.28
CA LEU A 52 10.46 9.18 -28.50
C LEU A 52 10.12 10.18 -29.63
N ASN A 53 10.85 11.26 -29.75
CA ASN A 53 10.69 12.24 -30.86
C ASN A 53 11.11 11.68 -32.22
N SER A 54 11.92 10.63 -32.27
CA SER A 54 12.38 10.05 -33.55
C SER A 54 11.29 9.22 -34.25
N PHE A 55 10.21 8.85 -33.56
CA PHE A 55 9.06 8.16 -34.19
C PHE A 55 8.27 9.12 -35.07
N ALA A 56 7.72 8.61 -36.18
CA ALA A 56 6.87 9.37 -37.06
C ALA A 56 5.78 8.50 -37.67
N GLY A 57 4.54 8.95 -37.57
CA GLY A 57 3.37 8.24 -38.13
C GLY A 57 2.82 7.11 -37.26
N GLU A 58 3.41 6.85 -36.09
CA GLU A 58 3.02 5.77 -35.17
C GLU A 58 1.85 6.16 -34.27
N ASN A 59 1.16 5.13 -33.74
CA ASN A 59 0.21 5.29 -32.65
C ASN A 59 0.92 5.05 -31.32
N ILE A 60 0.95 6.06 -30.46
CA ILE A 60 1.61 5.98 -29.15
C ILE A 60 0.57 6.00 -28.05
N LEU A 61 0.45 4.87 -27.33
CA LEU A 61 -0.41 4.75 -26.15
C LEU A 61 0.26 5.42 -24.95
N ILE A 62 -0.45 6.33 -24.33
CA ILE A 62 -0.07 6.92 -23.04
C ILE A 62 -1.19 6.78 -22.02
N ASP A 63 -0.82 6.60 -20.76
CA ASP A 63 -1.73 6.74 -19.63
C ASP A 63 -1.64 8.17 -19.08
N PRO A 64 -2.68 9.01 -19.27
CA PRO A 64 -2.64 10.42 -18.84
C PRO A 64 -2.49 10.62 -17.33
N LYS A 65 -2.77 9.58 -16.53
CA LYS A 65 -2.62 9.62 -15.08
C LYS A 65 -1.18 9.33 -14.61
N LYS A 66 -0.37 8.73 -15.49
CA LYS A 66 0.98 8.24 -15.16
C LYS A 66 2.08 8.86 -16.00
N THR A 67 1.77 9.25 -17.25
CA THR A 67 2.75 9.86 -18.14
C THR A 67 3.02 11.30 -17.74
N ASN A 68 4.26 11.62 -17.41
CA ASN A 68 4.65 12.99 -17.09
C ASN A 68 4.63 13.91 -18.33
N TYR A 69 4.60 15.22 -18.08
CA TYR A 69 4.46 16.21 -19.14
C TYR A 69 5.66 16.25 -20.09
N ALA A 70 6.88 16.02 -19.62
CA ALA A 70 8.09 16.02 -20.46
C ALA A 70 8.01 14.92 -21.52
N ILE A 71 7.72 13.69 -21.11
CA ILE A 71 7.53 12.55 -22.04
C ILE A 71 6.37 12.81 -23.01
N TYR A 72 5.23 13.34 -22.52
CA TYR A 72 4.11 13.68 -23.39
C TYR A 72 4.51 14.71 -24.45
N SER A 73 5.24 15.76 -24.06
CA SER A 73 5.67 16.85 -24.95
C SER A 73 6.75 16.43 -25.94
N ALA A 74 7.51 15.37 -25.63
CA ALA A 74 8.53 14.82 -26.51
C ALA A 74 7.96 13.94 -27.64
N ILE A 75 6.68 13.58 -27.59
CA ILE A 75 6.05 12.81 -28.68
C ILE A 75 6.05 13.64 -29.96
N ASN A 76 6.60 13.06 -31.03
CA ASN A 76 6.64 13.70 -32.32
C ASN A 76 5.22 14.06 -32.81
N PRO A 77 4.95 15.30 -33.24
CA PRO A 77 3.63 15.73 -33.70
C PRO A 77 3.08 14.91 -34.91
N ALA A 78 3.93 14.21 -35.63
CA ALA A 78 3.51 13.31 -36.72
C ALA A 78 2.90 12.00 -36.17
N CYS A 79 3.06 11.69 -34.87
CA CYS A 79 2.48 10.52 -34.24
C CYS A 79 1.06 10.80 -33.74
N LYS A 80 0.22 9.75 -33.72
CA LYS A 80 -1.11 9.82 -33.12
C LYS A 80 -1.05 9.39 -31.67
N VAL A 81 -1.35 10.31 -30.77
CA VAL A 81 -1.47 9.99 -29.34
C VAL A 81 -2.79 9.27 -29.06
N VAL A 82 -2.69 8.06 -28.54
CA VAL A 82 -3.83 7.26 -28.05
C VAL A 82 -3.82 7.37 -26.51
N ARG A 83 -4.90 7.87 -25.93
CA ARG A 83 -5.05 7.98 -24.48
C ARG A 83 -5.80 6.76 -23.94
N GLY A 84 -5.19 6.06 -22.99
CA GLY A 84 -5.78 4.88 -22.39
C GLY A 84 -5.05 4.50 -21.09
N GLU A 85 -5.60 3.56 -20.35
CA GLU A 85 -4.95 2.99 -19.19
C GLU A 85 -3.78 2.10 -19.62
N SER A 86 -2.67 2.17 -18.90
CA SER A 86 -1.53 1.29 -19.15
C SER A 86 -1.91 -0.17 -18.93
N PRO A 87 -1.66 -1.08 -19.90
CA PRO A 87 -1.94 -2.51 -19.73
C PRO A 87 -1.15 -3.12 -18.56
N VAL A 88 0.03 -2.57 -18.24
CA VAL A 88 0.85 -2.97 -17.09
C VAL A 88 0.09 -2.84 -15.78
N THR A 89 -0.81 -1.87 -15.67
CA THR A 89 -1.60 -1.65 -14.44
C THR A 89 -2.40 -2.88 -14.04
N LEU A 90 -3.10 -3.48 -14.98
CA LEU A 90 -3.90 -4.68 -14.71
C LEU A 90 -3.04 -5.95 -14.62
N LEU A 91 -2.03 -6.06 -15.50
CA LEU A 91 -1.09 -7.19 -15.46
C LEU A 91 -0.38 -7.32 -14.12
N LYS A 92 0.02 -6.20 -13.52
CA LYS A 92 0.64 -6.17 -12.17
C LYS A 92 -0.35 -6.52 -11.06
N ALA A 93 -1.62 -6.17 -11.22
CA ALA A 93 -2.62 -6.34 -10.16
C ALA A 93 -3.01 -7.81 -9.95
N ILE A 94 -3.00 -8.61 -11.02
CA ILE A 94 -3.33 -10.04 -10.97
C ILE A 94 -2.04 -10.84 -10.78
N ARG A 95 -1.82 -11.30 -9.56
CA ARG A 95 -0.62 -12.03 -9.16
C ARG A 95 -0.60 -13.44 -9.74
N ASN A 96 0.57 -13.87 -10.20
CA ASN A 96 0.81 -15.26 -10.55
C ASN A 96 1.05 -16.12 -9.29
N GLU A 97 1.16 -17.43 -9.46
CA GLU A 97 1.32 -18.37 -8.35
C GLU A 97 2.59 -18.10 -7.51
N GLN A 98 3.69 -17.69 -8.14
CA GLN A 98 4.94 -17.39 -7.44
C GLN A 98 4.81 -16.11 -6.60
N GLU A 99 4.19 -15.07 -7.14
CA GLU A 99 3.92 -13.83 -6.41
C GLU A 99 2.96 -14.08 -5.24
N ILE A 100 1.92 -14.91 -5.41
CA ILE A 100 1.01 -15.29 -4.33
C ILE A 100 1.74 -16.04 -3.23
N ALA A 101 2.58 -17.02 -3.59
CA ALA A 101 3.40 -17.75 -2.62
C ALA A 101 4.35 -16.80 -1.86
N GLY A 102 4.99 -15.86 -2.59
CA GLY A 102 5.86 -14.85 -2.01
C GLY A 102 5.14 -13.98 -0.99
N ILE A 103 3.95 -13.47 -1.32
CA ILE A 103 3.15 -12.65 -0.39
C ILE A 103 2.77 -13.46 0.86
N HIS A 104 2.39 -14.73 0.73
CA HIS A 104 2.13 -15.58 1.89
C HIS A 104 3.36 -15.70 2.79
N HIS A 105 4.55 -15.92 2.23
CA HIS A 105 5.79 -15.99 3.00
C HIS A 105 6.15 -14.63 3.65
N ALA A 106 5.98 -13.52 2.93
CA ALA A 106 6.19 -12.18 3.48
C ALA A 106 5.27 -11.91 4.67
N MET A 107 3.97 -12.22 4.54
CA MET A 107 2.98 -12.08 5.61
C MET A 107 3.28 -12.97 6.82
N GLN A 108 3.80 -14.18 6.61
CA GLN A 108 4.22 -15.06 7.72
C GLN A 108 5.40 -14.45 8.49
N ARG A 109 6.44 -13.97 7.79
CA ARG A 109 7.61 -13.32 8.41
C ARG A 109 7.23 -12.05 9.17
N ASP A 110 6.44 -11.21 8.54
CA ASP A 110 5.95 -9.98 9.18
C ASP A 110 5.05 -10.28 10.38
N GLY A 111 4.21 -11.31 10.27
CA GLY A 111 3.40 -11.81 11.39
C GLY A 111 4.26 -12.27 12.57
N VAL A 112 5.40 -12.94 12.33
CA VAL A 112 6.34 -13.32 13.39
C VAL A 112 6.96 -12.07 14.05
N ALA A 113 7.36 -11.07 13.27
CA ALA A 113 7.88 -9.82 13.80
C ALA A 113 6.84 -9.11 14.67
N LEU A 114 5.61 -9.01 14.16
CA LEU A 114 4.51 -8.35 14.87
C LEU A 114 4.13 -9.08 16.17
N VAL A 115 4.09 -10.43 16.19
CA VAL A 115 3.80 -11.19 17.41
C VAL A 115 4.90 -10.98 18.46
N LYS A 116 6.18 -10.97 18.06
CA LYS A 116 7.29 -10.65 18.96
C LYS A 116 7.17 -9.23 19.52
N PHE A 117 6.81 -8.28 18.67
CA PHE A 117 6.55 -6.91 19.06
C PHE A 117 5.40 -6.80 20.07
N LEU A 118 4.25 -7.42 19.80
CA LEU A 118 3.09 -7.40 20.71
C LEU A 118 3.43 -7.97 22.08
N LYS A 119 4.17 -9.08 22.12
CA LYS A 119 4.64 -9.67 23.37
C LYS A 119 5.59 -8.75 24.13
N TRP A 120 6.48 -8.05 23.44
CA TRP A 120 7.36 -7.05 24.04
C TRP A 120 6.56 -5.85 24.56
N LEU A 121 5.62 -5.33 23.74
CA LEU A 121 4.80 -4.17 24.10
C LEU A 121 3.99 -4.41 25.36
N GLU A 122 3.34 -5.58 25.51
CA GLU A 122 2.55 -5.95 26.67
C GLU A 122 3.36 -5.81 27.99
N ALA A 123 4.63 -6.22 27.98
CA ALA A 123 5.50 -6.11 29.12
C ALA A 123 6.08 -4.69 29.31
N SER A 124 6.41 -4.03 28.21
CA SER A 124 7.17 -2.76 28.23
C SER A 124 6.29 -1.56 28.54
N VAL A 125 5.03 -1.56 28.13
CA VAL A 125 4.08 -0.47 28.41
C VAL A 125 3.89 -0.25 29.92
N LEU A 126 4.01 -1.30 30.73
CA LEU A 126 3.92 -1.22 32.18
C LEU A 126 5.05 -0.41 32.83
N SER A 127 6.18 -0.27 32.15
CA SER A 127 7.30 0.54 32.62
C SER A 127 7.03 2.06 32.60
N GLY A 128 6.04 2.51 31.79
CA GLY A 128 5.73 3.91 31.58
C GLY A 128 6.84 4.70 30.85
N LYS A 129 7.73 4.01 30.14
CA LYS A 129 8.87 4.62 29.43
C LYS A 129 8.71 4.58 27.90
N GLU A 130 7.83 3.73 27.39
CA GLU A 130 7.64 3.61 25.97
C GLU A 130 6.83 4.78 25.41
N THR A 131 7.18 5.20 24.21
CA THR A 131 6.56 6.30 23.49
C THR A 131 6.17 5.85 22.09
N GLU A 132 5.40 6.65 21.35
CA GLU A 132 5.04 6.38 19.96
C GLU A 132 6.28 6.13 19.09
N LEU A 133 7.33 6.96 19.23
CA LEU A 133 8.60 6.78 18.52
C LEU A 133 9.38 5.55 18.99
N SER A 134 9.28 5.18 20.26
CA SER A 134 10.00 4.00 20.76
C SER A 134 9.38 2.69 20.26
N VAL A 135 8.06 2.63 20.14
CA VAL A 135 7.37 1.45 19.61
C VAL A 135 7.58 1.28 18.10
N ASP A 136 7.63 2.39 17.35
CA ASP A 136 8.02 2.35 15.93
C ASP A 136 9.43 1.76 15.76
N ARG A 137 10.42 2.31 16.43
CA ARG A 137 11.80 1.78 16.40
C ARG A 137 11.88 0.31 16.78
N LYS A 138 11.09 -0.10 17.78
CA LYS A 138 11.10 -1.49 18.25
C LYS A 138 10.49 -2.46 17.24
N LEU A 139 9.42 -2.07 16.57
CA LEU A 139 8.82 -2.87 15.51
C LEU A 139 9.79 -3.01 14.33
N HIS A 140 10.44 -1.92 13.93
CA HIS A 140 11.49 -1.93 12.92
C HIS A 140 12.60 -2.95 13.24
N GLU A 141 13.10 -3.00 14.49
CA GLU A 141 14.11 -3.98 14.91
C GLU A 141 13.65 -5.43 14.70
N PHE A 142 12.39 -5.75 15.05
CA PHE A 142 11.84 -7.10 14.85
C PHE A 142 11.65 -7.46 13.38
N ARG A 143 11.29 -6.50 12.53
CA ARG A 143 11.18 -6.67 11.08
C ARG A 143 12.53 -6.83 10.42
N ALA A 144 13.50 -5.98 10.77
CA ALA A 144 14.86 -6.03 10.24
C ALA A 144 15.58 -7.35 10.54
N ALA A 145 15.16 -8.05 11.60
CA ALA A 145 15.67 -9.38 11.94
C ALA A 145 15.05 -10.53 11.11
N GLN A 146 14.07 -10.24 10.24
CA GLN A 146 13.45 -11.26 9.39
C GLN A 146 14.24 -11.44 8.08
N PRO A 147 14.29 -12.67 7.53
CA PRO A 147 14.88 -12.90 6.23
C PRO A 147 14.21 -12.08 5.12
N LEU A 148 14.98 -11.68 4.12
CA LEU A 148 14.53 -10.95 2.93
C LEU A 148 13.94 -9.53 3.20
N TYR A 149 14.09 -9.02 4.43
CA TYR A 149 13.69 -7.66 4.76
C TYR A 149 14.55 -6.63 4.01
N MET A 150 13.91 -5.63 3.39
CA MET A 150 14.56 -4.60 2.58
C MET A 150 14.25 -3.18 3.06
N GLY A 151 13.38 -3.03 4.03
CA GLY A 151 12.96 -1.73 4.57
C GLY A 151 11.48 -1.69 4.89
N GLU A 152 11.01 -0.56 5.40
CA GLU A 152 9.59 -0.33 5.63
C GLU A 152 8.86 -0.09 4.29
N SER A 153 7.59 -0.50 4.19
CA SER A 153 6.74 -0.23 3.01
C SER A 153 6.12 1.17 3.05
N PHE A 154 6.03 1.75 4.24
CA PHE A 154 5.64 3.14 4.51
C PHE A 154 6.09 3.52 5.93
N ASP A 155 6.10 4.82 6.24
CA ASP A 155 6.44 5.31 7.57
C ASP A 155 5.39 4.85 8.58
N THR A 156 5.82 4.16 9.64
CA THR A 156 4.93 3.60 10.65
C THR A 156 4.05 4.68 11.28
N ILE A 157 2.76 4.39 11.38
CA ILE A 157 1.80 5.19 12.13
C ILE A 157 1.62 4.52 13.49
N ALA A 158 2.16 5.13 14.55
CA ALA A 158 1.97 4.70 15.92
C ALA A 158 1.23 5.81 16.66
N GLY A 159 -0.10 5.76 16.65
CA GLY A 159 -0.93 6.80 17.23
C GLY A 159 -1.58 6.34 18.53
N TYR A 160 -1.20 6.95 19.66
CA TYR A 160 -1.78 6.67 20.96
C TYR A 160 -2.98 7.58 21.21
N LYS A 161 -4.11 7.00 21.59
CA LYS A 161 -5.39 7.70 21.86
C LYS A 161 -5.77 8.65 20.71
N GLU A 162 -5.85 9.98 21.00
CA GLU A 162 -6.24 11.03 20.06
C GLU A 162 -5.36 11.10 18.82
N HIS A 163 -4.08 10.71 18.89
CA HIS A 163 -3.20 10.65 17.73
C HIS A 163 -3.62 9.55 16.74
N GLY A 164 -4.24 8.47 17.22
CA GLY A 164 -4.83 7.44 16.35
C GLY A 164 -6.01 7.94 15.50
N ALA A 165 -6.56 9.11 15.82
CA ALA A 165 -7.62 9.76 15.03
C ALA A 165 -7.10 10.53 13.80
N ILE A 166 -5.80 10.76 13.70
CA ILE A 166 -5.18 11.55 12.63
C ILE A 166 -4.76 10.62 11.49
N VAL A 167 -5.31 10.84 10.28
CA VAL A 167 -4.91 10.05 9.09
C VAL A 167 -3.46 10.33 8.77
N HIS A 168 -2.69 9.25 8.53
CA HIS A 168 -1.27 9.34 8.26
C HIS A 168 -0.50 10.12 9.34
N TYR A 169 -0.88 9.91 10.62
CA TYR A 169 -0.14 10.47 11.73
C TYR A 169 1.33 10.05 11.67
N SER A 170 2.21 10.99 11.91
CA SER A 170 3.64 10.72 12.05
C SER A 170 4.12 11.39 13.34
N ALA A 171 4.56 10.59 14.30
CA ALA A 171 5.15 11.10 15.52
C ALA A 171 6.46 11.83 15.22
N THR A 172 6.66 12.97 15.86
CA THR A 172 7.90 13.74 15.83
C THR A 172 8.43 13.88 17.26
N GLU A 173 9.65 14.36 17.44
CA GLU A 173 10.19 14.61 18.78
C GLU A 173 9.32 15.58 19.60
N GLU A 174 8.62 16.53 18.93
CA GLU A 174 7.73 17.47 19.59
C GLU A 174 6.35 16.87 19.91
N SER A 175 5.85 15.95 19.09
CA SER A 175 4.51 15.36 19.25
C SER A 175 4.53 14.03 20.01
N ASP A 176 5.70 13.43 20.22
CA ASP A 176 5.87 12.12 20.83
C ASP A 176 5.26 12.05 22.23
N VAL A 177 4.42 11.08 22.48
CA VAL A 177 3.75 10.90 23.78
C VAL A 177 4.10 9.57 24.41
N THR A 178 4.17 9.57 25.73
CA THR A 178 4.42 8.37 26.53
C THR A 178 3.15 7.50 26.61
N LEU A 179 3.28 6.23 26.28
CA LEU A 179 2.22 5.24 26.38
C LEU A 179 1.91 4.93 27.85
N GLN A 180 0.63 4.75 28.14
CA GLN A 180 0.15 4.37 29.48
C GLN A 180 -0.66 3.07 29.37
N SER A 181 -0.78 2.32 30.47
CA SER A 181 -1.59 1.10 30.54
C SER A 181 -3.10 1.39 30.51
N LYS A 182 -3.56 2.14 29.51
CA LYS A 182 -4.99 2.46 29.27
C LYS A 182 -5.20 2.95 27.84
N GLY A 183 -6.42 2.76 27.33
CA GLY A 183 -6.80 3.21 25.99
C GLY A 183 -6.15 2.39 24.88
N PHE A 184 -6.23 2.89 23.65
CA PHE A 184 -5.73 2.23 22.45
C PHE A 184 -4.43 2.85 21.93
N LEU A 185 -3.58 1.98 21.40
CA LEU A 185 -2.55 2.31 20.43
C LEU A 185 -3.01 1.83 19.06
N LEU A 186 -3.17 2.73 18.10
CA LEU A 186 -3.28 2.40 16.68
C LEU A 186 -1.88 2.23 16.11
N LEU A 187 -1.62 1.07 15.55
CA LEU A 187 -0.35 0.74 14.91
C LEU A 187 -0.63 0.32 13.47
N ASP A 188 -0.24 1.15 12.51
CA ASP A 188 -0.34 0.90 11.09
C ASP A 188 1.06 0.92 10.49
N SER A 189 1.47 -0.18 9.87
CA SER A 189 2.85 -0.42 9.51
C SER A 189 2.99 -1.55 8.50
N GLY A 190 4.08 -1.56 7.77
CA GLY A 190 4.36 -2.60 6.80
C GLY A 190 5.83 -2.66 6.41
N ALA A 191 6.20 -3.71 5.71
CA ALA A 191 7.57 -3.94 5.27
C ALA A 191 7.66 -4.34 3.80
N GLN A 192 8.80 -4.02 3.21
CA GLN A 192 9.25 -4.55 1.93
C GLN A 192 10.09 -5.79 2.18
N TYR A 193 9.62 -6.92 1.71
CA TYR A 193 10.40 -8.15 1.57
C TYR A 193 10.66 -8.41 0.09
N LEU A 194 11.77 -9.02 -0.28
CA LEU A 194 12.08 -9.30 -1.69
C LEU A 194 10.98 -10.07 -2.43
N ASP A 195 10.18 -10.83 -1.70
CA ASP A 195 9.09 -11.65 -2.22
C ASP A 195 7.69 -11.12 -1.86
N GLY A 196 7.56 -9.88 -1.39
CA GLY A 196 6.25 -9.27 -1.15
C GLY A 196 6.30 -7.99 -0.33
N THR A 197 5.22 -7.24 -0.37
CA THR A 197 5.00 -6.03 0.43
C THR A 197 3.91 -6.32 1.44
N THR A 198 4.10 -5.91 2.70
CA THR A 198 3.08 -6.02 3.75
C THR A 198 2.52 -4.66 4.13
N ASP A 199 1.27 -4.69 4.60
CA ASP A 199 0.52 -3.56 5.10
C ASP A 199 -0.43 -4.10 6.19
N ILE A 200 -0.18 -3.75 7.45
CA ILE A 200 -0.87 -4.36 8.59
C ILE A 200 -1.22 -3.27 9.60
N THR A 201 -2.51 -3.08 9.81
CA THR A 201 -3.02 -2.23 10.89
C THR A 201 -3.46 -3.07 12.09
N ARG A 202 -3.14 -2.63 13.30
CA ARG A 202 -3.67 -3.18 14.56
C ARG A 202 -4.04 -2.06 15.52
N THR A 203 -5.23 -2.19 16.12
CA THR A 203 -5.64 -1.36 17.25
C THR A 203 -5.47 -2.19 18.52
N ILE A 204 -4.55 -1.77 19.39
CA ILE A 204 -4.04 -2.55 20.50
C ILE A 204 -4.53 -1.91 21.82
N ALA A 205 -5.25 -2.65 22.64
CA ALA A 205 -5.59 -2.23 23.98
C ALA A 205 -4.35 -2.28 24.88
N LEU A 206 -3.95 -1.14 25.43
CA LEU A 206 -2.80 -1.06 26.34
C LEU A 206 -3.18 -1.27 27.83
N GLY A 207 -4.48 -1.42 28.11
CA GLY A 207 -5.01 -1.63 29.46
C GLY A 207 -6.50 -1.41 29.49
N GLU A 208 -7.00 -0.75 30.54
CA GLU A 208 -8.42 -0.50 30.71
C GLU A 208 -8.98 0.38 29.57
N LEU A 209 -10.15 -0.03 29.07
CA LEU A 209 -10.91 0.65 28.04
C LEU A 209 -12.27 1.10 28.57
N THR A 210 -12.74 2.23 28.07
CA THR A 210 -14.13 2.67 28.29
C THR A 210 -15.12 1.79 27.53
N GLU A 211 -16.38 1.82 27.90
CA GLU A 211 -17.43 1.09 27.18
C GLU A 211 -17.66 1.62 25.76
N GLU A 212 -17.41 2.91 25.54
CA GLU A 212 -17.43 3.54 24.21
C GLU A 212 -16.31 2.96 23.33
N GLU A 213 -15.06 2.95 23.78
CA GLU A 213 -13.93 2.36 23.06
C GLU A 213 -14.15 0.89 22.70
N LYS A 214 -14.69 0.09 23.64
CA LYS A 214 -15.04 -1.32 23.38
C LYS A 214 -16.13 -1.47 22.34
N THR A 215 -17.14 -0.60 22.37
CA THR A 215 -18.24 -0.59 21.41
C THR A 215 -17.71 -0.26 20.01
N ASP A 216 -16.96 0.80 19.89
CA ASP A 216 -16.40 1.27 18.62
C ASP A 216 -15.47 0.22 17.99
N TYR A 217 -14.56 -0.33 18.79
CA TYR A 217 -13.70 -1.43 18.36
C TYR A 217 -14.50 -2.63 17.85
N THR A 218 -15.55 -2.99 18.58
CA THR A 218 -16.41 -4.13 18.21
C THR A 218 -17.15 -3.89 16.90
N LEU A 219 -17.66 -2.68 16.69
CA LEU A 219 -18.37 -2.32 15.45
C LEU A 219 -17.44 -2.36 14.23
N ILE A 220 -16.23 -1.83 14.37
CA ILE A 220 -15.22 -1.90 13.34
C ILE A 220 -14.82 -3.35 13.04
N LEU A 221 -14.57 -4.14 14.07
CA LEU A 221 -14.24 -5.56 13.91
C LEU A 221 -15.35 -6.33 13.19
N LYS A 222 -16.63 -6.07 13.51
CA LYS A 222 -17.77 -6.66 12.79
C LYS A 222 -17.75 -6.31 11.30
N GLY A 223 -17.48 -5.05 10.95
CA GLY A 223 -17.36 -4.61 9.56
C GLY A 223 -16.20 -5.28 8.84
N HIS A 224 -15.04 -5.35 9.48
CA HIS A 224 -13.87 -6.04 8.95
C HIS A 224 -14.14 -7.52 8.67
N ILE A 225 -14.73 -8.23 9.63
CA ILE A 225 -15.10 -9.64 9.49
C ILE A 225 -16.12 -9.82 8.36
N ALA A 226 -17.15 -8.98 8.28
CA ALA A 226 -18.17 -9.05 7.23
C ALA A 226 -17.56 -8.91 5.84
N LEU A 227 -16.63 -7.97 5.67
CA LEU A 227 -15.90 -7.78 4.41
C LEU A 227 -14.99 -8.98 4.10
N ALA A 228 -14.20 -9.44 5.08
CA ALA A 228 -13.27 -10.55 4.89
C ALA A 228 -13.97 -11.89 4.56
N MET A 229 -15.18 -12.08 5.05
CA MET A 229 -15.99 -13.28 4.79
C MET A 229 -16.87 -13.17 3.55
N ALA A 230 -16.89 -12.02 2.86
CA ALA A 230 -17.77 -11.78 1.73
C ALA A 230 -17.50 -12.76 0.57
N LYS A 231 -18.55 -13.39 0.10
CA LYS A 231 -18.56 -14.15 -1.17
C LYS A 231 -19.37 -13.35 -2.16
N PHE A 232 -18.81 -13.12 -3.32
CA PHE A 232 -19.43 -12.24 -4.31
C PHE A 232 -19.26 -12.81 -5.74
N PRO A 233 -20.18 -12.50 -6.65
CA PRO A 233 -20.10 -12.97 -8.03
C PRO A 233 -18.98 -12.29 -8.81
N ALA A 234 -18.51 -12.93 -9.89
CA ALA A 234 -17.65 -12.30 -10.87
C ALA A 234 -18.30 -11.01 -11.41
N GLY A 235 -17.49 -9.99 -11.66
CA GLY A 235 -17.96 -8.66 -12.06
C GLY A 235 -18.18 -7.69 -10.89
N THR A 236 -18.02 -8.13 -9.64
CA THR A 236 -18.13 -7.25 -8.46
C THR A 236 -16.96 -6.29 -8.36
N ARG A 237 -17.26 -5.04 -8.01
CA ARG A 237 -16.29 -3.95 -7.78
C ARG A 237 -16.15 -3.66 -6.29
N GLY A 238 -15.01 -3.11 -5.90
CA GLY A 238 -14.75 -2.82 -4.49
C GLY A 238 -15.76 -1.85 -3.85
N ALA A 239 -16.29 -0.89 -4.60
CA ALA A 239 -17.33 0.03 -4.10
C ALA A 239 -18.61 -0.70 -3.64
N GLN A 240 -18.94 -1.85 -4.25
CA GLN A 240 -20.09 -2.65 -3.84
C GLN A 240 -19.87 -3.42 -2.53
N LEU A 241 -18.62 -3.67 -2.17
CA LEU A 241 -18.24 -4.38 -0.95
C LEU A 241 -17.96 -3.44 0.23
N ASP A 242 -17.65 -2.18 -0.03
CA ASP A 242 -17.32 -1.18 0.98
C ASP A 242 -18.43 -1.02 2.04
N VAL A 243 -19.68 -1.15 1.63
CA VAL A 243 -20.84 -1.09 2.52
C VAL A 243 -20.80 -2.15 3.63
N LEU A 244 -20.22 -3.32 3.38
CA LEU A 244 -20.12 -4.39 4.39
C LEU A 244 -19.28 -3.96 5.58
N ALA A 245 -18.21 -3.21 5.33
CA ALA A 245 -17.38 -2.66 6.39
C ALA A 245 -18.08 -1.53 7.16
N ARG A 246 -18.95 -0.75 6.50
CA ARG A 246 -19.59 0.43 7.08
C ARG A 246 -20.90 0.15 7.79
N MET A 247 -21.65 -0.86 7.37
CA MET A 247 -22.98 -1.15 7.93
C MET A 247 -23.03 -1.20 9.46
N PRO A 248 -22.11 -1.89 10.17
CA PRO A 248 -22.16 -1.94 11.63
C PRO A 248 -22.03 -0.57 12.29
N ILE A 249 -21.16 0.32 11.78
CA ILE A 249 -20.97 1.66 12.35
C ILE A 249 -22.11 2.61 11.95
N TRP A 250 -22.64 2.50 10.73
CA TRP A 250 -23.80 3.29 10.29
C TRP A 250 -25.03 3.01 11.15
N SER A 251 -25.24 1.78 11.57
CA SER A 251 -26.36 1.42 12.47
C SER A 251 -26.28 2.10 13.84
N HIS A 252 -25.12 2.71 14.18
CA HIS A 252 -24.91 3.48 15.40
C HIS A 252 -24.74 4.98 15.13
N GLY A 253 -25.07 5.44 13.91
CA GLY A 253 -24.97 6.84 13.53
C GLY A 253 -23.55 7.36 13.34
N MET A 254 -22.59 6.46 13.12
CA MET A 254 -21.17 6.79 12.92
C MET A 254 -20.72 6.49 11.50
N ASN A 255 -19.61 7.08 11.07
CA ASN A 255 -18.99 6.82 9.78
C ASN A 255 -17.49 7.10 9.87
N PHE A 256 -16.69 6.49 8.98
CA PHE A 256 -15.31 6.88 8.72
C PHE A 256 -15.18 7.45 7.28
N LEU A 257 -14.31 8.45 7.11
CA LEU A 257 -14.22 9.23 5.87
C LEU A 257 -13.13 8.75 4.90
N HIS A 258 -12.25 7.85 5.33
CA HIS A 258 -11.22 7.27 4.48
C HIS A 258 -11.73 6.06 3.67
N GLY A 259 -10.91 5.54 2.76
CA GLY A 259 -11.21 4.27 2.06
C GLY A 259 -11.11 3.08 3.01
N THR A 260 -11.85 2.02 2.72
CA THR A 260 -11.81 0.77 3.51
C THR A 260 -10.59 -0.08 3.17
N GLY A 261 -10.10 0.01 1.92
CA GLY A 261 -8.95 -0.76 1.49
C GLY A 261 -8.47 -0.39 0.10
N HIS A 262 -7.31 -0.89 -0.26
CA HIS A 262 -6.67 -0.65 -1.56
C HIS A 262 -5.83 -1.85 -1.98
N GLY A 263 -5.40 -1.87 -3.25
CA GLY A 263 -4.43 -2.83 -3.75
C GLY A 263 -3.04 -2.60 -3.16
N VAL A 264 -2.27 -3.67 -3.03
CA VAL A 264 -0.89 -3.67 -2.51
C VAL A 264 0.05 -4.19 -3.58
N GLY A 265 1.19 -3.56 -3.78
CA GLY A 265 2.23 -3.98 -4.71
C GLY A 265 2.91 -5.29 -4.29
N HIS A 266 3.74 -5.81 -5.18
CA HIS A 266 4.61 -6.96 -4.89
C HIS A 266 6.06 -6.48 -4.95
N PHE A 267 6.69 -6.26 -3.79
CA PHE A 267 7.95 -5.55 -3.66
C PHE A 267 7.93 -4.21 -4.43
N LEU A 268 6.81 -3.48 -4.27
CA LEU A 268 6.52 -2.22 -4.93
C LEU A 268 5.73 -1.29 -3.99
N SER A 269 4.97 -0.35 -4.53
CA SER A 269 4.19 0.59 -3.73
C SER A 269 3.17 -0.12 -2.84
N VAL A 270 3.13 0.26 -1.57
CA VAL A 270 2.10 -0.23 -0.63
C VAL A 270 0.69 0.16 -1.12
N HIS A 271 0.51 1.37 -1.61
CA HIS A 271 -0.72 1.82 -2.25
C HIS A 271 -0.64 1.59 -3.76
N GLU A 272 -0.98 0.40 -4.23
CA GLU A 272 -0.92 0.04 -5.65
C GLU A 272 -2.28 -0.47 -6.15
N GLY A 273 -2.94 0.40 -6.94
CA GLY A 273 -4.15 0.01 -7.66
C GLY A 273 -3.90 -0.99 -8.80
N PRO A 274 -4.92 -1.24 -9.65
CA PRO A 274 -6.06 -0.35 -9.92
C PRO A 274 -7.28 -0.53 -9.01
N GLN A 275 -7.38 -1.66 -8.28
CA GLN A 275 -8.51 -1.96 -7.40
C GLN A 275 -8.43 -1.18 -6.08
N SER A 276 -9.60 -0.89 -5.52
CA SER A 276 -9.76 -0.31 -4.19
C SER A 276 -11.13 -0.66 -3.62
N ILE A 277 -11.25 -0.67 -2.29
CA ILE A 277 -12.50 -0.83 -1.57
C ILE A 277 -12.79 0.51 -0.88
N ARG A 278 -13.76 1.27 -1.42
CA ARG A 278 -14.14 2.60 -0.93
C ARG A 278 -15.48 3.03 -1.49
N MET A 279 -16.11 4.03 -0.89
CA MET A 279 -17.42 4.55 -1.34
C MET A 279 -17.38 5.10 -2.77
N ASN A 280 -16.29 5.73 -3.17
CA ASN A 280 -16.18 6.29 -4.52
C ASN A 280 -16.17 5.18 -5.57
N GLU A 281 -16.89 5.41 -6.66
CA GLU A 281 -16.90 4.50 -7.79
C GLU A 281 -15.50 4.27 -8.37
N ASN A 282 -15.18 2.99 -8.54
CA ASN A 282 -14.01 2.51 -9.24
C ASN A 282 -14.47 1.42 -10.21
N PRO A 283 -14.32 1.60 -11.53
CA PRO A 283 -14.84 0.66 -12.52
C PRO A 283 -14.12 -0.70 -12.53
N ILE A 284 -13.02 -0.81 -11.80
CA ILE A 284 -12.19 -2.01 -11.74
C ILE A 284 -12.93 -3.14 -11.04
N VAL A 285 -13.11 -4.24 -11.76
CA VAL A 285 -13.68 -5.48 -11.24
C VAL A 285 -12.62 -6.23 -10.45
N LEU A 286 -13.01 -6.71 -9.28
CA LEU A 286 -12.15 -7.57 -8.45
C LEU A 286 -11.99 -8.94 -9.11
N GLN A 287 -10.76 -9.41 -9.19
CA GLN A 287 -10.42 -10.68 -9.83
C GLN A 287 -9.56 -11.54 -8.89
N PRO A 288 -9.64 -12.89 -9.03
CA PRO A 288 -8.71 -13.78 -8.34
C PRO A 288 -7.25 -13.40 -8.65
N GLY A 289 -6.38 -13.46 -7.65
CA GLY A 289 -4.99 -13.03 -7.74
C GLY A 289 -4.75 -11.55 -7.40
N MET A 290 -5.78 -10.72 -7.28
CA MET A 290 -5.62 -9.38 -6.76
C MET A 290 -5.41 -9.40 -5.25
N VAL A 291 -4.40 -8.69 -4.77
CA VAL A 291 -4.10 -8.52 -3.35
C VAL A 291 -4.66 -7.19 -2.87
N THR A 292 -5.38 -7.22 -1.76
CA THR A 292 -6.00 -6.03 -1.17
C THR A 292 -5.75 -6.03 0.33
N VAL A 293 -5.28 -4.91 0.87
CA VAL A 293 -5.39 -4.65 2.30
C VAL A 293 -6.79 -4.12 2.59
N SER A 294 -7.30 -4.44 3.75
CA SER A 294 -8.54 -3.88 4.31
C SER A 294 -8.24 -3.44 5.72
N TYR A 295 -8.38 -2.15 5.97
CA TYR A 295 -8.23 -1.56 7.28
C TYR A 295 -9.43 -0.67 7.58
N THR A 296 -9.95 -0.82 8.78
CA THR A 296 -10.97 0.08 9.32
C THR A 296 -10.59 0.37 10.76
N HIS A 297 -10.57 1.64 11.11
CA HIS A 297 -10.41 2.10 12.48
C HIS A 297 -11.31 3.31 12.68
N LEU A 298 -12.02 3.32 13.80
CA LEU A 298 -12.73 4.51 14.26
C LEU A 298 -11.75 5.41 14.98
N ARG A 299 -11.82 6.66 14.62
CA ARG A 299 -11.03 7.72 15.22
C ARG A 299 -11.86 8.38 16.30
N ALA A 300 -11.23 8.77 17.37
CA ALA A 300 -11.86 9.35 18.56
C ALA A 300 -12.72 10.61 18.30
N HIS A 301 -12.74 11.14 17.07
CA HIS A 301 -13.45 12.37 16.71
C HIS A 301 -14.20 12.30 15.37
N GLU A 302 -14.44 11.10 14.82
CA GLU A 302 -15.31 11.00 13.66
C GLU A 302 -16.75 11.24 14.10
N THR A 303 -17.26 12.39 13.71
CA THR A 303 -18.57 12.94 14.06
C THR A 303 -19.70 12.00 13.70
N LYS A 304 -20.76 12.00 14.52
CA LYS A 304 -22.05 11.38 14.18
C LYS A 304 -22.42 11.77 12.76
N ALA A 305 -22.57 10.77 11.89
CA ALA A 305 -23.02 10.99 10.53
C ALA A 305 -24.44 11.57 10.60
N ASN A 306 -24.73 12.60 9.80
CA ASN A 306 -26.11 12.99 9.53
C ASN A 306 -26.71 11.88 8.67
N LEU A 307 -27.31 10.88 9.30
CA LEU A 307 -28.07 9.84 8.61
C LEU A 307 -29.43 10.45 8.22
N VAL A 308 -29.74 10.41 6.94
CA VAL A 308 -31.07 10.76 6.41
C VAL A 308 -32.00 9.58 6.61
#